data_7f9f7a377f66bfd594f225e56d5201d3
#
_entry.id   7f9f7a377f66bfd594f225e56d5201d3
#
_cell.length_a   1.000
_cell.length_b   1.000
_cell.length_c   1.000
_cell.angle_alpha   90.00
_cell.angle_beta   90.00
_cell.angle_gamma   90.00
#
_symmetry.space_group_name_H-M   'P 1'
#
loop_
_entity.id
_entity.type
_entity.pdbx_description
1 polymer ?
#
loop_
_entity_poly.entity_id
_entity_poly.type
_entity_poly.pdbx_seq_one_letter_code
_entity_poly.pdbx_strand_id
1 'polypeptide(L)'
;MPRHLVLQILGNNDIQFKGKEGVEELRACHNLDDIEEQFIYIEQELSENPELVKFPLIEQVYKTQPEGVEYIFVPILTQQEDWFKEKLKCGEDSSAIITSDGIWWKTVLLDWCSRHGIICHPLILRVSPSHTDGAADWNGMAEVIDTLLNQQVSKKSNQLVFHVENKTISIDHITVQHNSGTPALSSALYLWGLEQKLAGWAVDFIYISVQASTIHPHGGEHWRWRLKVPQVQQLLSLQDFSGALGLLQGYPDSALLDQLGVLDRAVSFNIAALDARLTPDQNIIERMAIALWSEYSFRQRRHWMHWFLRVAGAIELALMCLVKRQGNGQFEWRRMDDRLLLFHLPTNTGVTKSIQVVVEKLLSNGAYTFTHRPQFGEARTITWTVDQANNSPQWQDFQRFYYGNRWNINGKNYSFLHLRNNLYHSLMGDPIDSRLDAVTDTLRSVDHPDHPAHEAVGQLRYIIQLADLKTAVNERVQHYRNQAADVQRKLQ
;
A
#
# COMPACT_ATOMS: atom_id res chain seq x y z
N MET A 1 2.37 25.54 24.86
CA MET A 1 1.78 24.38 25.56
C MET A 1 1.17 23.51 24.51
N PRO A 2 1.51 22.20 24.44
CA PRO A 2 0.89 21.25 23.51
C PRO A 2 -0.62 21.18 23.80
N ARG A 3 -1.43 21.08 22.72
CA ARG A 3 -2.88 21.00 22.80
C ARG A 3 -3.38 19.69 22.26
N HIS A 4 -4.12 18.96 23.08
CA HIS A 4 -4.75 17.71 22.70
C HIS A 4 -6.26 17.88 22.55
N LEU A 5 -6.78 17.51 21.41
CA LEU A 5 -8.21 17.49 21.14
C LEU A 5 -8.78 16.15 21.62
N VAL A 6 -9.75 16.19 22.52
CA VAL A 6 -10.43 14.99 23.01
C VAL A 6 -11.82 14.90 22.39
N LEU A 7 -12.01 13.97 21.47
CA LEU A 7 -13.28 13.70 20.81
C LEU A 7 -14.02 12.59 21.56
N GLN A 8 -15.28 12.82 21.88
CA GLN A 8 -16.14 11.81 22.47
C GLN A 8 -17.60 12.04 22.10
N ILE A 9 -18.39 10.98 22.04
CA ILE A 9 -19.85 11.11 21.95
C ILE A 9 -20.40 11.22 23.37
N LEU A 10 -21.31 12.15 23.60
CA LEU A 10 -21.99 12.26 24.89
C LEU A 10 -23.31 11.48 24.81
N GLY A 11 -23.37 10.37 25.54
CA GLY A 11 -24.59 9.57 25.71
C GLY A 11 -25.18 9.76 27.11
N ASN A 12 -26.44 9.39 27.32
CA ASN A 12 -27.11 9.51 28.61
C ASN A 12 -26.40 8.76 29.74
N ASN A 13 -25.74 7.64 29.45
CA ASN A 13 -25.00 6.86 30.44
C ASN A 13 -23.73 7.59 30.93
N ASP A 14 -23.32 8.65 30.25
CA ASP A 14 -22.15 9.47 30.59
C ASP A 14 -22.50 10.60 31.54
N ILE A 15 -23.79 10.77 31.86
CA ILE A 15 -24.33 11.84 32.67
C ILE A 15 -24.90 11.22 33.94
N GLN A 16 -24.43 11.68 35.07
CA GLN A 16 -24.97 11.32 36.38
C GLN A 16 -25.67 12.54 37.00
N PHE A 17 -26.96 12.43 37.14
CA PHE A 17 -27.79 13.46 37.78
C PHE A 17 -28.47 12.86 39.01
N LYS A 18 -28.34 13.52 40.16
CA LYS A 18 -28.87 13.11 41.49
C LYS A 18 -29.93 14.04 42.02
N GLY A 19 -30.61 14.80 41.16
CA GLY A 19 -31.72 15.66 41.53
C GLY A 19 -33.00 14.90 41.80
N LYS A 20 -34.04 15.63 42.15
CA LYS A 20 -35.40 15.08 42.38
C LYS A 20 -35.98 14.55 41.08
N GLU A 21 -35.77 15.34 40.00
CA GLU A 21 -36.12 14.95 38.63
C GLU A 21 -34.89 14.30 38.00
N GLY A 22 -34.92 13.03 37.75
CA GLY A 22 -33.77 12.28 37.24
C GLY A 22 -33.81 12.02 35.75
N VAL A 23 -32.76 11.39 35.23
CA VAL A 23 -32.69 10.94 33.84
C VAL A 23 -33.79 9.93 33.49
N GLU A 24 -34.32 9.22 34.51
CA GLU A 24 -35.42 8.25 34.35
C GLU A 24 -36.73 8.95 34.04
N GLU A 25 -37.00 10.10 34.65
CA GLU A 25 -38.18 10.90 34.39
C GLU A 25 -38.15 11.47 32.95
N LEU A 26 -36.99 11.92 32.47
CA LEU A 26 -36.81 12.31 31.05
C LEU A 26 -37.20 11.17 30.11
N ARG A 27 -36.83 9.93 30.43
CA ARG A 27 -37.18 8.75 29.61
C ARG A 27 -38.68 8.44 29.62
N ALA A 28 -39.43 8.97 30.52
CA ALA A 28 -40.88 8.83 30.61
C ALA A 28 -41.62 9.88 29.78
N CYS A 29 -40.94 10.90 29.25
CA CYS A 29 -41.56 11.93 28.40
C CYS A 29 -41.98 11.33 27.05
N HIS A 30 -43.16 11.74 26.54
CA HIS A 30 -43.72 11.18 25.32
C HIS A 30 -43.69 12.13 24.12
N ASN A 31 -43.37 13.40 24.33
CA ASN A 31 -43.28 14.40 23.29
C ASN A 31 -42.19 15.42 23.60
N LEU A 32 -41.89 16.31 22.65
CA LEU A 32 -40.83 17.32 22.79
C LEU A 32 -41.15 18.36 23.85
N ASP A 33 -42.38 18.80 23.97
CA ASP A 33 -42.78 19.82 24.94
C ASP A 33 -42.58 19.31 26.37
N ASP A 34 -42.90 18.07 26.65
CA ASP A 34 -42.65 17.43 27.97
C ASP A 34 -41.15 17.38 28.28
N ILE A 35 -40.30 17.13 27.30
CA ILE A 35 -38.85 17.07 27.49
C ILE A 35 -38.30 18.49 27.78
N GLU A 36 -38.75 19.50 27.04
CA GLU A 36 -38.33 20.89 27.25
C GLU A 36 -38.73 21.35 28.65
N GLU A 37 -39.97 21.09 29.07
CA GLU A 37 -40.46 21.41 30.39
C GLU A 37 -39.62 20.70 31.48
N GLN A 38 -39.34 19.43 31.32
CA GLN A 38 -38.50 18.65 32.26
C GLN A 38 -37.09 19.21 32.38
N PHE A 39 -36.47 19.64 31.27
CA PHE A 39 -35.17 20.29 31.32
C PHE A 39 -35.15 21.63 32.01
N ILE A 40 -36.23 22.42 31.93
CA ILE A 40 -36.37 23.66 32.69
C ILE A 40 -36.30 23.38 34.20
N TYR A 41 -36.96 22.34 34.69
CA TYR A 41 -36.87 21.92 36.09
C TYR A 41 -35.48 21.47 36.50
N ILE A 42 -34.81 20.70 35.64
CA ILE A 42 -33.43 20.23 35.88
C ILE A 42 -32.48 21.44 35.93
N GLU A 43 -32.59 22.42 35.03
CA GLU A 43 -31.74 23.61 35.03
C GLU A 43 -31.99 24.49 36.25
N GLN A 44 -33.24 24.61 36.72
CA GLN A 44 -33.57 25.32 37.99
C GLN A 44 -32.95 24.62 39.19
N GLU A 45 -33.07 23.29 39.33
CA GLU A 45 -32.47 22.52 40.41
C GLU A 45 -30.94 22.62 40.42
N LEU A 46 -30.31 22.61 39.23
CA LEU A 46 -28.85 22.76 39.04
C LEU A 46 -28.37 24.19 39.33
N SER A 47 -29.21 25.19 39.18
CA SER A 47 -28.85 26.57 39.54
C SER A 47 -28.65 26.73 41.05
N GLU A 48 -29.39 25.95 41.84
CA GLU A 48 -29.31 25.95 43.31
C GLU A 48 -28.22 24.95 43.80
N ASN A 49 -28.11 23.78 43.14
CA ASN A 49 -27.27 22.66 43.58
C ASN A 49 -26.44 22.10 42.40
N PRO A 50 -25.40 22.81 41.95
CA PRO A 50 -24.62 22.44 40.75
C PRO A 50 -23.88 21.10 40.84
N GLU A 51 -23.65 20.61 42.07
CA GLU A 51 -22.95 19.32 42.31
C GLU A 51 -23.84 18.12 42.05
N LEU A 52 -25.12 18.27 41.80
CA LEU A 52 -26.04 17.20 41.47
C LEU A 52 -25.70 16.54 40.08
N VAL A 53 -25.06 17.28 39.20
CA VAL A 53 -24.65 16.74 37.89
C VAL A 53 -23.16 16.44 37.86
N LYS A 54 -22.82 15.31 37.24
CA LYS A 54 -21.43 14.91 36.94
C LYS A 54 -21.32 14.33 35.54
N PHE A 55 -20.16 14.55 34.92
CA PHE A 55 -19.77 13.96 33.64
C PHE A 55 -18.54 13.04 33.87
N PRO A 56 -18.74 11.80 34.38
CA PRO A 56 -17.64 10.97 34.88
C PRO A 56 -16.58 10.66 33.86
N LEU A 57 -16.96 10.48 32.58
CA LEU A 57 -15.99 10.19 31.51
C LEU A 57 -15.10 11.39 31.22
N ILE A 58 -15.67 12.59 31.14
CA ILE A 58 -14.90 13.84 30.95
C ILE A 58 -13.98 14.06 32.15
N GLU A 59 -14.50 13.90 33.35
CA GLU A 59 -13.75 14.06 34.60
C GLU A 59 -12.57 13.09 34.70
N GLN A 60 -12.79 11.82 34.33
CA GLN A 60 -11.72 10.82 34.34
C GLN A 60 -10.61 11.15 33.32
N VAL A 61 -10.97 11.50 32.09
CA VAL A 61 -9.98 11.90 31.07
C VAL A 61 -9.23 13.15 31.50
N TYR A 62 -9.93 14.14 32.04
CA TYR A 62 -9.32 15.39 32.51
C TYR A 62 -8.28 15.14 33.62
N LYS A 63 -8.58 14.25 34.56
CA LYS A 63 -7.64 13.86 35.63
C LYS A 63 -6.37 13.19 35.15
N THR A 64 -6.35 12.64 33.95
CA THR A 64 -5.17 12.01 33.34
C THR A 64 -4.37 12.96 32.45
N GLN A 65 -4.78 14.23 32.40
CA GLN A 65 -4.07 15.25 31.61
C GLN A 65 -2.62 15.36 32.09
N PRO A 66 -1.62 15.15 31.18
CA PRO A 66 -0.23 15.32 31.53
C PRO A 66 0.10 16.76 31.90
N GLU A 67 1.05 16.93 32.82
CA GLU A 67 1.53 18.25 33.18
C GLU A 67 2.06 18.99 31.95
N GLY A 68 1.66 20.24 31.78
CA GLY A 68 2.08 21.07 30.66
C GLY A 68 1.37 20.78 29.32
N VAL A 69 0.31 19.96 29.29
CA VAL A 69 -0.56 19.72 28.12
C VAL A 69 -1.92 20.34 28.36
N GLU A 70 -2.51 20.99 27.39
CA GLU A 70 -3.85 21.55 27.43
C GLU A 70 -4.84 20.61 26.71
N TYR A 71 -5.86 20.11 27.40
CA TYR A 71 -6.95 19.35 26.79
C TYR A 71 -8.08 20.26 26.34
N ILE A 72 -8.52 20.04 25.10
CA ILE A 72 -9.71 20.68 24.52
C ILE A 72 -10.73 19.57 24.30
N PHE A 73 -11.76 19.56 25.12
CA PHE A 73 -12.84 18.57 25.02
C PHE A 73 -13.83 18.97 23.94
N VAL A 74 -14.15 18.04 23.06
CA VAL A 74 -15.10 18.20 21.97
C VAL A 74 -16.14 17.10 22.06
N PRO A 75 -17.12 17.23 22.97
CA PRO A 75 -18.25 16.31 23.03
C PRO A 75 -19.12 16.47 21.78
N ILE A 76 -19.49 15.35 21.19
CA ILE A 76 -20.42 15.26 20.06
C ILE A 76 -21.79 14.96 20.63
N LEU A 77 -22.71 15.90 20.47
CA LEU A 77 -24.07 15.85 20.99
C LEU A 77 -25.02 15.49 19.87
N THR A 78 -25.78 14.41 20.01
CA THR A 78 -26.83 14.04 19.06
C THR A 78 -28.01 15.00 19.14
N GLN A 79 -28.61 15.27 17.98
CA GLN A 79 -29.87 15.99 17.82
C GLN A 79 -30.74 15.27 16.81
N GLN A 80 -31.78 14.58 17.28
CA GLN A 80 -32.69 13.76 16.47
C GLN A 80 -34.10 14.35 16.32
N GLU A 81 -34.29 15.63 16.70
CA GLU A 81 -35.58 16.29 16.68
C GLU A 81 -36.29 16.21 15.32
N ASP A 82 -35.58 16.51 14.22
CA ASP A 82 -36.14 16.49 12.88
C ASP A 82 -36.50 15.05 12.45
N TRP A 83 -35.66 14.08 12.81
CA TRP A 83 -35.90 12.66 12.57
C TRP A 83 -37.12 12.18 13.34
N PHE A 84 -37.27 12.56 14.60
CA PHE A 84 -38.39 12.21 15.46
C PHE A 84 -39.72 12.80 14.93
N LYS A 85 -39.73 14.05 14.54
CA LYS A 85 -40.93 14.69 13.95
C LYS A 85 -41.40 13.97 12.68
N GLU A 86 -40.49 13.46 11.88
CA GLU A 86 -40.85 12.71 10.69
C GLU A 86 -41.38 11.30 11.04
N LYS A 87 -40.81 10.64 12.03
CA LYS A 87 -41.28 9.33 12.52
C LYS A 87 -42.65 9.40 13.18
N LEU A 88 -42.92 10.45 13.92
CA LEU A 88 -44.28 10.71 14.49
C LEU A 88 -45.35 10.82 13.40
N LYS A 89 -45.04 11.49 12.27
CA LYS A 89 -45.96 11.50 11.12
C LYS A 89 -46.23 10.15 10.56
N CYS A 90 -45.30 9.20 10.67
CA CYS A 90 -45.46 7.83 10.27
C CYS A 90 -46.17 6.95 11.32
N GLY A 91 -46.49 7.50 12.50
CA GLY A 91 -47.18 6.78 13.58
C GLY A 91 -46.23 5.90 14.43
N GLU A 92 -44.91 6.09 14.34
CA GLU A 92 -43.94 5.35 15.13
C GLU A 92 -43.72 6.00 16.50
N ASP A 93 -43.64 5.21 17.57
CA ASP A 93 -43.25 5.67 18.90
C ASP A 93 -41.72 5.68 19.04
N SER A 94 -41.14 6.87 19.02
CA SER A 94 -39.70 7.08 19.11
C SER A 94 -39.30 7.96 20.31
N SER A 95 -40.17 8.14 21.26
CA SER A 95 -39.99 9.00 22.43
C SER A 95 -38.73 8.65 23.24
N ALA A 96 -38.51 7.35 23.49
CA ALA A 96 -37.32 6.88 24.21
C ALA A 96 -35.99 7.17 23.51
N ILE A 97 -36.01 7.34 22.19
CA ILE A 97 -34.81 7.67 21.40
C ILE A 97 -34.45 9.15 21.56
N ILE A 98 -35.45 10.03 21.42
CA ILE A 98 -35.20 11.48 21.48
C ILE A 98 -34.85 11.96 22.89
N THR A 99 -35.36 11.32 23.94
CA THR A 99 -35.00 11.64 25.32
C THR A 99 -33.55 11.29 25.64
N SER A 100 -32.90 10.48 24.79
CA SER A 100 -31.46 10.17 24.95
C SER A 100 -30.53 11.12 24.20
N ASP A 101 -31.03 12.13 23.52
CA ASP A 101 -30.20 13.09 22.79
C ASP A 101 -29.30 13.93 23.70
N GLY A 102 -28.02 14.00 23.31
CA GLY A 102 -27.03 14.77 24.03
C GLY A 102 -27.28 16.29 24.00
N ILE A 103 -28.04 16.77 23.00
CA ILE A 103 -28.31 18.21 22.83
C ILE A 103 -28.99 18.84 24.06
N TRP A 104 -29.85 18.09 24.73
CA TRP A 104 -30.56 18.56 25.92
C TRP A 104 -29.60 18.96 27.05
N TRP A 105 -28.47 18.32 27.14
CA TRP A 105 -27.46 18.54 28.19
C TRP A 105 -26.44 19.63 27.83
N LYS A 106 -26.54 20.29 26.67
CA LYS A 106 -25.53 21.23 26.20
C LYS A 106 -25.25 22.38 27.18
N THR A 107 -26.28 23.04 27.66
CA THR A 107 -26.15 24.18 28.58
C THR A 107 -25.54 23.75 29.90
N VAL A 108 -26.03 22.64 30.45
CA VAL A 108 -25.56 22.06 31.71
C VAL A 108 -24.09 21.61 31.61
N LEU A 109 -23.72 20.99 30.50
CA LEU A 109 -22.35 20.55 30.22
C LEU A 109 -21.36 21.73 30.14
N LEU A 110 -21.74 22.81 29.43
CA LEU A 110 -20.90 24.00 29.28
C LEU A 110 -20.69 24.71 30.62
N ASP A 111 -21.74 24.84 31.42
CA ASP A 111 -21.66 25.42 32.73
C ASP A 111 -20.81 24.56 33.69
N TRP A 112 -20.99 23.22 33.66
CA TRP A 112 -20.18 22.30 34.46
C TRP A 112 -18.70 22.37 34.05
N CYS A 113 -18.36 22.33 32.75
CA CYS A 113 -17.00 22.49 32.24
C CYS A 113 -16.37 23.79 32.68
N SER A 114 -17.10 24.92 32.56
CA SER A 114 -16.65 26.26 32.97
C SER A 114 -16.26 26.28 34.45
N ARG A 115 -17.10 25.73 35.30
CA ARG A 115 -16.82 25.66 36.76
C ARG A 115 -15.60 24.80 37.11
N HIS A 116 -15.29 23.81 36.30
CA HIS A 116 -14.14 22.93 36.51
C HIS A 116 -12.88 23.37 35.75
N GLY A 117 -12.93 24.52 35.05
CA GLY A 117 -11.79 25.05 34.26
C GLY A 117 -11.46 24.19 33.04
N ILE A 118 -12.43 23.45 32.52
CA ILE A 118 -12.27 22.57 31.36
C ILE A 118 -12.65 23.33 30.08
N ILE A 119 -11.74 23.36 29.09
CA ILE A 119 -12.02 23.92 27.78
C ILE A 119 -12.90 22.93 27.02
N CYS A 120 -14.12 23.34 26.68
CA CYS A 120 -15.13 22.50 26.07
C CYS A 120 -15.78 23.21 24.86
N HIS A 121 -15.80 22.52 23.71
CA HIS A 121 -16.42 22.99 22.48
C HIS A 121 -17.33 21.89 21.91
N PRO A 122 -18.60 21.80 22.32
CA PRO A 122 -19.50 20.76 21.84
C PRO A 122 -19.83 20.93 20.35
N LEU A 123 -19.82 19.82 19.64
CA LEU A 123 -20.30 19.72 18.26
C LEU A 123 -21.69 19.11 18.25
N ILE A 124 -22.58 19.65 17.42
CA ILE A 124 -23.94 19.14 17.29
C ILE A 124 -24.01 18.24 16.07
N LEU A 125 -24.32 16.97 16.29
CA LEU A 125 -24.55 15.97 15.28
C LEU A 125 -26.07 15.90 15.02
N ARG A 126 -26.49 16.45 13.88
CA ARG A 126 -27.89 16.41 13.44
C ARG A 126 -28.18 15.14 12.66
N VAL A 127 -29.15 14.39 13.13
CA VAL A 127 -29.60 13.15 12.48
C VAL A 127 -30.67 13.51 11.45
N SER A 128 -30.42 13.16 10.19
CA SER A 128 -31.38 13.42 9.09
C SER A 128 -32.61 12.54 9.22
N PRO A 129 -33.82 13.05 8.86
CA PRO A 129 -35.02 12.24 8.73
C PRO A 129 -34.89 11.06 7.75
N SER A 130 -33.95 11.12 6.82
CA SER A 130 -33.68 10.05 5.86
C SER A 130 -33.00 8.82 6.46
N HIS A 131 -32.40 8.91 7.65
CA HIS A 131 -31.79 7.77 8.31
C HIS A 131 -32.84 6.82 8.87
N THR A 132 -32.73 5.53 8.54
CA THR A 132 -33.75 4.53 8.88
C THR A 132 -33.90 4.37 10.40
N ASP A 133 -32.79 4.26 11.11
CA ASP A 133 -32.74 3.95 12.54
C ASP A 133 -32.17 5.12 13.40
N GLY A 134 -32.31 6.35 12.92
CA GLY A 134 -31.82 7.53 13.64
C GLY A 134 -30.31 7.43 13.91
N ALA A 135 -29.91 7.72 15.16
CA ALA A 135 -28.53 7.61 15.62
C ALA A 135 -27.99 6.15 15.72
N ALA A 136 -28.81 5.16 15.42
CA ALA A 136 -28.41 3.75 15.31
C ALA A 136 -28.16 3.28 13.88
N ASP A 137 -28.39 4.12 12.88
CA ASP A 137 -28.10 3.85 11.47
C ASP A 137 -26.58 3.81 11.23
N TRP A 138 -26.05 2.61 10.96
CA TRP A 138 -24.60 2.40 10.80
C TRP A 138 -24.00 3.17 9.63
N ASN A 139 -24.64 3.15 8.48
CA ASN A 139 -24.12 3.82 7.28
C ASN A 139 -24.30 5.35 7.40
N GLY A 140 -25.49 5.76 7.85
CA GLY A 140 -25.78 7.17 8.06
C GLY A 140 -24.89 7.82 9.08
N MET A 141 -24.62 7.17 10.21
CA MET A 141 -23.75 7.73 11.25
C MET A 141 -22.28 7.79 10.84
N ALA A 142 -21.80 6.84 10.03
CA ALA A 142 -20.45 6.92 9.47
C ALA A 142 -20.28 8.15 8.58
N GLU A 143 -21.24 8.42 7.67
CA GLU A 143 -21.22 9.59 6.78
C GLU A 143 -21.35 10.91 7.55
N VAL A 144 -22.23 10.97 8.55
CA VAL A 144 -22.48 12.19 9.34
C VAL A 144 -21.26 12.53 10.21
N ILE A 145 -20.65 11.54 10.88
CA ILE A 145 -19.42 11.74 11.69
C ILE A 145 -18.27 12.20 10.80
N ASP A 146 -18.08 11.55 9.65
CA ASP A 146 -17.03 11.92 8.69
C ASP A 146 -17.21 13.36 8.21
N THR A 147 -18.40 13.71 7.77
CA THR A 147 -18.73 15.08 7.32
C THR A 147 -18.51 16.11 8.43
N LEU A 148 -19.03 15.86 9.63
CA LEU A 148 -18.93 16.75 10.76
C LEU A 148 -17.47 17.01 11.15
N LEU A 149 -16.70 15.95 11.33
CA LEU A 149 -15.33 16.05 11.82
C LEU A 149 -14.36 16.58 10.75
N ASN A 150 -14.53 16.21 9.48
CA ASN A 150 -13.69 16.73 8.39
C ASN A 150 -13.92 18.23 8.13
N GLN A 151 -15.08 18.78 8.50
CA GLN A 151 -15.32 20.22 8.49
C GLN A 151 -14.62 20.95 9.66
N GLN A 152 -14.52 20.30 10.80
CA GLN A 152 -14.00 20.90 12.03
C GLN A 152 -12.51 20.65 12.26
N VAL A 153 -11.98 19.52 11.79
CA VAL A 153 -10.58 19.14 11.99
C VAL A 153 -9.90 18.96 10.64
N SER A 154 -8.76 19.61 10.45
CA SER A 154 -8.00 19.48 9.20
C SER A 154 -6.49 19.52 9.45
N LYS A 155 -5.69 19.07 8.45
CA LYS A 155 -4.23 19.16 8.50
C LYS A 155 -3.76 20.16 7.44
N LYS A 156 -3.13 21.25 7.88
CA LYS A 156 -2.56 22.27 7.01
C LYS A 156 -1.04 22.34 7.20
N SER A 157 -0.27 22.21 6.13
CA SER A 157 1.20 22.32 6.19
C SER A 157 1.83 21.48 7.32
N ASN A 158 1.37 20.23 7.48
CA ASN A 158 1.78 19.29 8.52
C ASN A 158 1.36 19.61 9.96
N GLN A 159 0.50 20.61 10.17
CA GLN A 159 -0.06 20.98 11.46
C GLN A 159 -1.56 20.66 11.51
N LEU A 160 -2.00 20.04 12.61
CA LEU A 160 -3.41 19.79 12.87
C LEU A 160 -4.08 21.07 13.37
N VAL A 161 -5.27 21.33 12.89
CA VAL A 161 -6.06 22.49 13.28
C VAL A 161 -7.50 22.10 13.56
N PHE A 162 -8.07 22.70 14.60
CA PHE A 162 -9.47 22.59 14.97
C PHE A 162 -10.18 23.93 14.73
N HIS A 163 -11.26 23.89 13.98
CA HIS A 163 -12.07 25.05 13.63
C HIS A 163 -13.25 25.18 14.58
N VAL A 164 -13.34 26.27 15.32
CA VAL A 164 -14.43 26.54 16.25
C VAL A 164 -14.99 27.92 15.91
N GLU A 165 -16.25 27.98 15.49
CA GLU A 165 -16.91 29.25 15.08
C GLU A 165 -16.01 30.01 14.08
N ASN A 166 -15.50 31.19 14.50
CA ASN A 166 -14.62 32.02 13.65
C ASN A 166 -13.14 31.92 14.04
N LYS A 167 -12.75 30.90 14.84
CA LYS A 167 -11.38 30.71 15.31
C LYS A 167 -10.79 29.39 14.81
N THR A 168 -9.49 29.41 14.58
CA THR A 168 -8.71 28.21 14.26
C THR A 168 -7.73 27.97 15.40
N ILE A 169 -7.81 26.82 16.01
CA ILE A 169 -6.95 26.39 17.12
C ILE A 169 -5.97 25.38 16.59
N SER A 170 -4.68 25.63 16.78
CA SER A 170 -3.64 24.63 16.49
C SER A 170 -3.66 23.55 17.55
N ILE A 171 -3.64 22.28 17.11
CA ILE A 171 -3.61 21.10 17.98
C ILE A 171 -2.44 20.21 17.59
N ASP A 172 -1.88 19.51 18.57
CA ASP A 172 -0.71 18.63 18.39
C ASP A 172 -1.13 17.17 18.34
N HIS A 173 -2.26 16.83 18.95
CA HIS A 173 -2.71 15.44 19.11
C HIS A 173 -4.23 15.34 19.20
N ILE A 174 -4.77 14.22 18.75
CA ILE A 174 -6.20 13.88 18.86
C ILE A 174 -6.34 12.61 19.69
N THR A 175 -7.19 12.67 20.70
CA THR A 175 -7.58 11.51 21.50
C THR A 175 -9.04 11.18 21.22
N VAL A 176 -9.33 9.97 20.77
CA VAL A 176 -10.67 9.47 20.48
C VAL A 176 -11.14 8.58 21.62
N GLN A 177 -12.16 9.04 22.34
CA GLN A 177 -12.87 8.23 23.33
C GLN A 177 -14.10 7.60 22.65
N HIS A 178 -14.17 6.28 22.57
CA HIS A 178 -15.11 5.59 21.69
C HIS A 178 -16.07 4.62 22.41
N ASN A 179 -16.23 4.72 23.71
CA ASN A 179 -17.12 3.80 24.45
C ASN A 179 -18.47 4.41 24.85
N SER A 180 -18.85 5.54 24.24
CA SER A 180 -20.10 6.25 24.50
C SER A 180 -20.93 6.40 23.24
N GLY A 181 -22.22 6.64 23.40
CA GLY A 181 -23.20 6.76 22.33
C GLY A 181 -23.73 5.41 21.85
N THR A 182 -24.47 5.41 20.76
CA THR A 182 -24.92 4.16 20.13
C THR A 182 -23.74 3.39 19.54
N PRO A 183 -23.85 2.07 19.34
CA PRO A 183 -22.80 1.29 18.68
C PRO A 183 -22.43 1.84 17.29
N ALA A 184 -23.39 2.37 16.53
CA ALA A 184 -23.14 2.99 15.24
C ALA A 184 -22.27 4.25 15.36
N LEU A 185 -22.59 5.15 16.28
CA LEU A 185 -21.85 6.39 16.52
C LEU A 185 -20.44 6.13 17.07
N SER A 186 -20.33 5.27 18.09
CA SER A 186 -19.03 4.96 18.68
C SER A 186 -18.09 4.28 17.68
N SER A 187 -18.62 3.39 16.83
CA SER A 187 -17.85 2.76 15.77
C SER A 187 -17.47 3.74 14.68
N ALA A 188 -18.38 4.64 14.27
CA ALA A 188 -18.09 5.67 13.28
C ALA A 188 -16.97 6.60 13.74
N LEU A 189 -17.03 7.06 14.99
CA LEU A 189 -15.99 7.90 15.59
C LEU A 189 -14.64 7.17 15.67
N TYR A 190 -14.66 5.91 16.07
CA TYR A 190 -13.46 5.08 16.11
C TYR A 190 -12.83 4.90 14.73
N LEU A 191 -13.64 4.56 13.72
CA LEU A 191 -13.19 4.38 12.34
C LEU A 191 -12.63 5.67 11.76
N TRP A 192 -13.29 6.81 11.96
CA TRP A 192 -12.77 8.12 11.57
C TRP A 192 -11.37 8.36 12.17
N GLY A 193 -11.21 8.15 13.47
CA GLY A 193 -9.92 8.30 14.14
C GLY A 193 -8.85 7.39 13.57
N LEU A 194 -9.21 6.13 13.23
CA LEU A 194 -8.31 5.17 12.63
C LEU A 194 -7.88 5.57 11.21
N GLU A 195 -8.80 6.10 10.40
CA GLU A 195 -8.50 6.64 9.07
C GLU A 195 -7.52 7.81 9.14
N GLN A 196 -7.76 8.75 10.06
CA GLN A 196 -6.84 9.87 10.25
C GLN A 196 -5.45 9.41 10.71
N LYS A 197 -5.39 8.40 11.59
CA LYS A 197 -4.12 7.79 11.98
C LYS A 197 -3.42 7.11 10.80
N LEU A 198 -4.14 6.43 9.94
CA LEU A 198 -3.60 5.85 8.70
C LEU A 198 -3.08 6.92 7.74
N ALA A 199 -3.72 8.09 7.72
CA ALA A 199 -3.27 9.28 6.97
C ALA A 199 -2.06 9.99 7.63
N GLY A 200 -1.53 9.46 8.72
CA GLY A 200 -0.35 9.98 9.41
C GLY A 200 -0.62 11.14 10.36
N TRP A 201 -1.85 11.25 10.89
CA TRP A 201 -2.15 12.19 11.97
C TRP A 201 -1.75 11.60 13.33
N ALA A 202 -1.47 12.47 14.29
CA ALA A 202 -1.23 12.07 15.67
C ALA A 202 -2.56 11.77 16.37
N VAL A 203 -3.01 10.52 16.32
CA VAL A 203 -4.28 10.05 16.88
C VAL A 203 -4.04 8.86 17.79
N ASP A 204 -4.59 8.92 19.02
CA ASP A 204 -4.67 7.79 19.92
C ASP A 204 -6.11 7.58 20.40
N PHE A 205 -6.36 6.43 20.97
CA PHE A 205 -7.67 6.00 21.43
C PHE A 205 -7.66 5.74 22.92
N ILE A 206 -8.79 6.01 23.55
CA ILE A 206 -9.00 5.64 24.95
C ILE A 206 -10.33 4.90 25.10
N TYR A 207 -10.29 3.87 25.89
CA TYR A 207 -11.46 3.18 26.40
C TYR A 207 -11.54 3.37 27.93
N ILE A 208 -12.71 3.76 28.44
CA ILE A 208 -12.93 3.97 29.87
C ILE A 208 -13.84 2.87 30.36
N SER A 209 -13.35 2.07 31.30
CA SER A 209 -14.17 1.12 32.02
C SER A 209 -14.91 1.83 33.14
N VAL A 210 -16.20 2.06 32.96
CA VAL A 210 -17.04 2.70 33.99
C VAL A 210 -17.08 1.89 35.30
N GLN A 211 -17.12 0.56 35.20
CA GLN A 211 -17.15 -0.34 36.34
C GLN A 211 -15.84 -0.33 37.14
N ALA A 212 -14.70 -0.33 36.46
CA ALA A 212 -13.39 -0.35 37.10
C ALA A 212 -12.82 1.05 37.34
N SER A 213 -13.47 2.11 36.85
CA SER A 213 -12.96 3.50 36.86
C SER A 213 -11.53 3.60 36.31
N THR A 214 -11.21 2.79 35.31
CA THR A 214 -9.87 2.71 34.70
C THR A 214 -9.89 3.19 33.26
N ILE A 215 -8.83 3.90 32.87
CA ILE A 215 -8.60 4.34 31.48
C ILE A 215 -7.63 3.37 30.83
N HIS A 216 -7.99 2.89 29.66
CA HIS A 216 -7.18 2.00 28.84
C HIS A 216 -6.80 2.72 27.56
N PRO A 217 -5.62 3.40 27.54
CA PRO A 217 -5.13 4.01 26.30
C PRO A 217 -4.64 2.91 25.36
N HIS A 218 -4.88 3.11 24.06
CA HIS A 218 -4.32 2.24 23.03
C HIS A 218 -4.06 3.03 21.75
N GLY A 219 -2.95 2.74 21.08
CA GLY A 219 -2.54 3.45 19.87
C GLY A 219 -3.30 3.03 18.62
N GLY A 220 -4.17 2.02 18.67
CA GLY A 220 -4.82 1.48 17.47
C GLY A 220 -3.86 0.78 16.50
N GLU A 221 -2.58 0.57 16.86
CA GLU A 221 -1.54 0.03 15.99
C GLU A 221 -1.89 -1.36 15.46
N HIS A 222 -2.50 -2.20 16.30
CA HIS A 222 -2.95 -3.52 15.89
C HIS A 222 -3.94 -3.46 14.71
N TRP A 223 -4.92 -2.56 14.77
CA TRP A 223 -5.90 -2.36 13.71
C TRP A 223 -5.29 -1.71 12.47
N ARG A 224 -4.36 -0.76 12.66
CA ARG A 224 -3.61 -0.14 11.57
C ARG A 224 -2.97 -1.20 10.68
N TRP A 225 -2.22 -2.13 11.28
CA TRP A 225 -1.55 -3.18 10.52
C TRP A 225 -2.53 -4.20 9.97
N ARG A 226 -3.56 -4.56 10.74
CA ARG A 226 -4.61 -5.49 10.29
C ARG A 226 -5.33 -5.01 9.03
N LEU A 227 -5.56 -3.72 8.88
CA LEU A 227 -6.17 -3.14 7.68
C LEU A 227 -5.18 -3.01 6.51
N LYS A 228 -3.89 -2.75 6.79
CA LYS A 228 -2.86 -2.63 5.75
C LYS A 228 -2.38 -3.99 5.21
N VAL A 229 -2.32 -5.02 6.04
CA VAL A 229 -1.80 -6.34 5.64
C VAL A 229 -2.46 -6.91 4.38
N PRO A 230 -3.80 -6.90 4.20
CA PRO A 230 -4.41 -7.37 2.95
C PRO A 230 -3.94 -6.63 1.70
N GLN A 231 -3.75 -5.31 1.80
CA GLN A 231 -3.22 -4.48 0.69
C GLN A 231 -1.76 -4.82 0.41
N VAL A 232 -0.95 -5.00 1.45
CA VAL A 232 0.45 -5.46 1.33
C VAL A 232 0.50 -6.83 0.66
N GLN A 233 -0.33 -7.78 1.07
CA GLN A 233 -0.40 -9.11 0.46
C GLN A 233 -0.76 -9.05 -1.03
N GLN A 234 -1.67 -8.14 -1.42
CA GLN A 234 -1.99 -7.91 -2.82
C GLN A 234 -0.77 -7.39 -3.59
N LEU A 235 -0.04 -6.40 -3.05
CA LEU A 235 1.20 -5.90 -3.67
C LEU A 235 2.26 -6.99 -3.77
N LEU A 236 2.43 -7.81 -2.73
CA LEU A 236 3.37 -8.93 -2.74
C LEU A 236 3.01 -9.99 -3.79
N SER A 237 1.73 -10.28 -3.99
CA SER A 237 1.27 -11.20 -5.04
C SER A 237 1.64 -10.71 -6.44
N LEU A 238 1.74 -9.39 -6.61
CA LEU A 238 2.16 -8.72 -7.83
C LEU A 238 3.66 -8.44 -7.88
N GLN A 239 4.43 -8.86 -6.88
CA GLN A 239 5.86 -8.55 -6.70
C GLN A 239 6.16 -7.03 -6.70
N ASP A 240 5.21 -6.23 -6.24
CA ASP A 240 5.43 -4.81 -5.98
C ASP A 240 5.99 -4.61 -4.57
N PHE A 241 7.26 -4.96 -4.41
CA PHE A 241 7.93 -4.90 -3.10
C PHE A 241 8.16 -3.46 -2.65
N SER A 242 8.37 -2.55 -3.57
CA SER A 242 8.52 -1.11 -3.28
C SER A 242 7.23 -0.53 -2.70
N GLY A 243 6.09 -0.81 -3.32
CA GLY A 243 4.77 -0.44 -2.81
C GLY A 243 4.48 -1.06 -1.44
N ALA A 244 4.82 -2.35 -1.27
CA ALA A 244 4.67 -3.05 0.00
C ALA A 244 5.52 -2.41 1.12
N LEU A 245 6.79 -2.05 0.84
CA LEU A 245 7.66 -1.34 1.79
C LEU A 245 7.09 0.03 2.16
N GLY A 246 6.55 0.76 1.19
CA GLY A 246 5.89 2.05 1.43
C GLY A 246 4.71 1.93 2.40
N LEU A 247 3.85 0.92 2.23
CA LEU A 247 2.72 0.68 3.14
C LEU A 247 3.15 0.20 4.53
N LEU A 248 4.26 -0.56 4.62
CA LEU A 248 4.81 -1.09 5.88
C LEU A 248 5.76 -0.13 6.59
N GLN A 249 5.84 1.12 6.17
CA GLN A 249 6.68 2.10 6.86
C GLN A 249 6.27 2.22 8.34
N GLY A 250 7.24 1.96 9.25
CA GLY A 250 7.01 1.90 10.69
C GLY A 250 6.45 0.57 11.20
N TYR A 251 6.42 -0.49 10.37
CA TYR A 251 6.08 -1.84 10.84
C TYR A 251 7.12 -2.34 11.84
N PRO A 252 6.70 -3.01 12.94
CA PRO A 252 7.60 -3.32 14.05
C PRO A 252 8.64 -4.40 13.72
N ASP A 253 8.39 -5.30 12.75
CA ASP A 253 9.33 -6.35 12.36
C ASP A 253 10.34 -5.81 11.33
N SER A 254 11.49 -5.33 11.83
CA SER A 254 12.59 -4.85 10.99
C SER A 254 13.21 -5.95 10.12
N ALA A 255 13.23 -7.20 10.59
CA ALA A 255 13.79 -8.32 9.82
C ALA A 255 12.94 -8.63 8.59
N LEU A 256 11.62 -8.49 8.69
CA LEU A 256 10.71 -8.60 7.55
C LEU A 256 10.93 -7.46 6.56
N LEU A 257 11.11 -6.23 7.03
CA LEU A 257 11.39 -5.07 6.16
C LEU A 257 12.72 -5.24 5.43
N ASP A 258 13.74 -5.77 6.09
CA ASP A 258 15.04 -6.07 5.46
C ASP A 258 14.90 -7.13 4.36
N GLN A 259 14.13 -8.20 4.60
CA GLN A 259 13.83 -9.22 3.60
C GLN A 259 13.08 -8.65 2.39
N LEU A 260 12.08 -7.80 2.63
CA LEU A 260 11.38 -7.07 1.55
C LEU A 260 12.34 -6.18 0.76
N GLY A 261 13.24 -5.47 1.45
CA GLY A 261 14.28 -4.65 0.82
C GLY A 261 15.23 -5.45 -0.08
N VAL A 262 15.54 -6.69 0.29
CA VAL A 262 16.32 -7.60 -0.57
C VAL A 262 15.54 -7.94 -1.84
N LEU A 263 14.25 -8.27 -1.74
CA LEU A 263 13.40 -8.60 -2.88
C LEU A 263 13.19 -7.39 -3.81
N ASP A 264 13.00 -6.21 -3.25
CA ASP A 264 12.89 -4.96 -4.01
C ASP A 264 14.15 -4.65 -4.81
N ARG A 265 15.32 -4.74 -4.16
CA ARG A 265 16.61 -4.60 -4.85
C ARG A 265 16.81 -5.64 -5.95
N ALA A 266 16.36 -6.88 -5.72
CA ALA A 266 16.43 -7.94 -6.73
C ALA A 266 15.58 -7.58 -7.95
N VAL A 267 14.30 -7.27 -7.79
CA VAL A 267 13.42 -6.88 -8.91
C VAL A 267 13.95 -5.66 -9.66
N SER A 268 14.63 -4.76 -8.97
CA SER A 268 15.28 -3.57 -9.57
C SER A 268 16.65 -3.88 -10.20
N PHE A 269 17.09 -5.14 -10.24
CA PHE A 269 18.43 -5.56 -10.70
C PHE A 269 19.61 -4.86 -9.99
N ASN A 270 19.42 -4.41 -8.77
CA ASN A 270 20.48 -3.80 -7.96
C ASN A 270 21.36 -4.88 -7.32
N ILE A 271 22.09 -5.60 -8.15
CA ILE A 271 22.90 -6.78 -7.78
C ILE A 271 24.03 -6.41 -6.83
N ALA A 272 24.64 -5.24 -7.01
CA ALA A 272 25.72 -4.76 -6.13
C ALA A 272 25.25 -4.55 -4.69
N ALA A 273 24.01 -4.08 -4.51
CA ALA A 273 23.41 -3.92 -3.18
C ALA A 273 22.95 -5.26 -2.58
N LEU A 274 22.68 -6.28 -3.42
CA LEU A 274 22.38 -7.63 -2.95
C LEU A 274 23.63 -8.34 -2.45
N ASP A 275 24.67 -8.41 -3.28
CA ASP A 275 25.98 -8.97 -2.90
C ASP A 275 27.09 -8.43 -3.82
N ALA A 276 27.89 -7.53 -3.30
CA ALA A 276 29.04 -6.95 -4.02
C ALA A 276 30.18 -7.95 -4.26
N ARG A 277 30.17 -9.12 -3.56
CA ARG A 277 31.23 -10.14 -3.66
C ARG A 277 31.02 -11.14 -4.79
N LEU A 278 29.86 -11.10 -5.46
CA LEU A 278 29.58 -12.01 -6.57
C LEU A 278 30.66 -11.91 -7.65
N THR A 279 31.16 -13.06 -8.08
CA THR A 279 32.01 -13.14 -9.27
C THR A 279 31.21 -12.69 -10.50
N PRO A 280 31.88 -12.28 -11.60
CA PRO A 280 31.18 -11.90 -12.83
C PRO A 280 30.20 -12.98 -13.33
N ASP A 281 30.58 -14.25 -13.29
CA ASP A 281 29.72 -15.37 -13.67
C ASP A 281 28.51 -15.51 -12.75
N GLN A 282 28.71 -15.44 -11.46
CA GLN A 282 27.63 -15.48 -10.47
C GLN A 282 26.65 -14.31 -10.66
N ASN A 283 27.18 -13.10 -10.94
CA ASN A 283 26.36 -11.93 -11.20
C ASN A 283 25.47 -12.11 -12.45
N ILE A 284 25.99 -12.73 -13.51
CA ILE A 284 25.21 -13.04 -14.72
C ILE A 284 24.11 -14.06 -14.43
N ILE A 285 24.43 -15.14 -13.69
CA ILE A 285 23.45 -16.13 -13.26
C ILE A 285 22.35 -15.48 -12.44
N GLU A 286 22.70 -14.60 -11.51
CA GLU A 286 21.77 -13.87 -10.66
C GLU A 286 20.81 -13.02 -11.49
N ARG A 287 21.30 -12.26 -12.48
CA ARG A 287 20.48 -11.44 -13.39
C ARG A 287 19.48 -12.28 -14.20
N MET A 288 19.93 -13.39 -14.73
CA MET A 288 19.03 -14.31 -15.47
C MET A 288 17.96 -14.91 -14.55
N ALA A 289 18.34 -15.28 -13.33
CA ALA A 289 17.42 -15.82 -12.35
C ALA A 289 16.36 -14.80 -11.93
N ILE A 290 16.77 -13.55 -11.65
CA ILE A 290 15.85 -12.46 -11.32
C ILE A 290 14.90 -12.18 -12.49
N ALA A 291 15.41 -12.16 -13.72
CA ALA A 291 14.59 -11.95 -14.91
C ALA A 291 13.50 -13.04 -15.03
N LEU A 292 13.88 -14.33 -14.88
CA LEU A 292 12.95 -15.46 -14.94
C LEU A 292 11.97 -15.49 -13.75
N TRP A 293 12.40 -15.05 -12.57
CA TRP A 293 11.54 -15.00 -11.40
C TRP A 293 10.51 -13.88 -11.52
N SER A 294 10.94 -12.69 -11.94
CA SER A 294 10.09 -11.50 -11.96
C SER A 294 9.22 -11.36 -13.23
N GLU A 295 9.55 -12.07 -14.33
CA GLU A 295 8.80 -11.97 -15.60
C GLU A 295 7.32 -12.26 -15.43
N TYR A 296 6.98 -13.26 -14.62
CA TYR A 296 5.61 -13.68 -14.37
C TYR A 296 4.75 -12.52 -13.83
N SER A 297 5.26 -11.78 -12.88
CA SER A 297 4.56 -10.64 -12.28
C SER A 297 4.30 -9.52 -13.29
N PHE A 298 5.28 -9.19 -14.14
CA PHE A 298 5.07 -8.16 -15.18
C PHE A 298 4.09 -8.64 -16.25
N ARG A 299 4.12 -9.94 -16.60
CA ARG A 299 3.21 -10.57 -17.53
C ARG A 299 1.77 -10.56 -16.99
N GLN A 300 1.55 -10.90 -15.73
CA GLN A 300 0.24 -10.86 -15.10
C GLN A 300 -0.37 -9.45 -15.05
N ARG A 301 0.46 -8.42 -14.84
CA ARG A 301 0.04 -7.02 -14.84
C ARG A 301 -0.07 -6.40 -16.22
N ARG A 302 0.23 -7.18 -17.27
CA ARG A 302 0.33 -6.70 -18.67
C ARG A 302 1.31 -5.53 -18.83
N HIS A 303 2.34 -5.43 -18.00
CA HIS A 303 3.42 -4.46 -18.15
C HIS A 303 4.43 -4.97 -19.19
N TRP A 304 3.99 -5.05 -20.45
CA TRP A 304 4.67 -5.76 -21.52
C TRP A 304 6.04 -5.19 -21.86
N MET A 305 6.19 -3.88 -21.81
CA MET A 305 7.50 -3.25 -22.02
C MET A 305 8.53 -3.71 -20.97
N HIS A 306 8.15 -3.69 -19.68
CA HIS A 306 9.03 -4.15 -18.61
C HIS A 306 9.30 -5.64 -18.69
N TRP A 307 8.27 -6.43 -19.00
CA TRP A 307 8.39 -7.86 -19.23
C TRP A 307 9.36 -8.14 -20.38
N PHE A 308 9.17 -7.49 -21.52
CA PHE A 308 9.97 -7.69 -22.73
C PHE A 308 11.44 -7.33 -22.50
N LEU A 309 11.74 -6.19 -21.85
CA LEU A 309 13.11 -5.78 -21.53
C LEU A 309 13.83 -6.82 -20.69
N ARG A 310 13.14 -7.42 -19.70
CA ARG A 310 13.71 -8.46 -18.85
C ARG A 310 14.03 -9.75 -19.63
N VAL A 311 13.07 -10.21 -20.40
CA VAL A 311 13.23 -11.46 -21.17
C VAL A 311 14.27 -11.26 -22.28
N ALA A 312 14.24 -10.15 -23.02
CA ALA A 312 15.20 -9.86 -24.06
C ALA A 312 16.63 -9.72 -23.50
N GLY A 313 16.80 -8.98 -22.40
CA GLY A 313 18.09 -8.84 -21.73
C GLY A 313 18.63 -10.17 -21.21
N ALA A 314 17.76 -11.02 -20.66
CA ALA A 314 18.15 -12.36 -20.19
C ALA A 314 18.53 -13.30 -21.34
N ILE A 315 17.82 -13.24 -22.50
CA ILE A 315 18.20 -13.99 -23.71
C ILE A 315 19.60 -13.55 -24.18
N GLU A 316 19.88 -12.25 -24.22
CA GLU A 316 21.20 -11.75 -24.59
C GLU A 316 22.30 -12.25 -23.66
N LEU A 317 22.07 -12.19 -22.35
CA LEU A 317 23.04 -12.73 -21.39
C LEU A 317 23.24 -14.23 -21.56
N ALA A 318 22.17 -14.99 -21.79
CA ALA A 318 22.24 -16.44 -22.02
C ALA A 318 23.00 -16.77 -23.33
N LEU A 319 22.79 -16.00 -24.39
CA LEU A 319 23.54 -16.15 -25.66
C LEU A 319 25.03 -15.86 -25.47
N MET A 320 25.38 -14.85 -24.69
CA MET A 320 26.78 -14.53 -24.36
C MET A 320 27.41 -15.64 -23.49
N CYS A 321 26.65 -16.25 -22.59
CA CYS A 321 27.09 -17.43 -21.85
C CYS A 321 27.30 -18.61 -22.78
N LEU A 322 26.45 -18.79 -23.80
CA LEU A 322 26.65 -19.85 -24.80
C LEU A 322 27.91 -19.61 -25.63
N VAL A 323 28.22 -18.37 -26.03
CA VAL A 323 29.50 -18.01 -26.66
C VAL A 323 30.68 -18.38 -25.76
N LYS A 324 30.61 -18.04 -24.47
CA LYS A 324 31.66 -18.43 -23.51
C LYS A 324 31.85 -19.92 -23.45
N ARG A 325 30.76 -20.70 -23.38
CA ARG A 325 30.81 -22.17 -23.33
C ARG A 325 31.42 -22.75 -24.61
N GLN A 326 30.92 -22.35 -25.78
CA GLN A 326 31.34 -22.81 -27.08
C GLN A 326 32.79 -22.37 -27.46
N GLY A 327 33.27 -21.35 -26.81
CA GLY A 327 34.62 -20.81 -27.01
C GLY A 327 35.71 -21.56 -26.27
N ASN A 328 35.42 -22.71 -25.63
CA ASN A 328 36.41 -23.64 -25.05
C ASN A 328 37.47 -22.95 -24.18
N GLY A 329 37.03 -22.05 -23.27
CA GLY A 329 37.89 -21.30 -22.35
C GLY A 329 38.55 -20.06 -22.96
N GLN A 330 38.28 -19.72 -24.22
CA GLN A 330 38.83 -18.51 -24.83
C GLN A 330 38.10 -17.23 -24.39
N PHE A 331 36.92 -17.35 -23.74
CA PHE A 331 36.13 -16.21 -23.30
C PHE A 331 35.87 -16.25 -21.80
N GLU A 332 35.95 -15.10 -21.15
CA GLU A 332 35.59 -14.94 -19.74
C GLU A 332 34.80 -13.65 -19.50
N TRP A 333 33.95 -13.67 -18.45
CA TRP A 333 33.31 -12.44 -17.98
C TRP A 333 34.26 -11.62 -17.13
N ARG A 334 34.36 -10.31 -17.45
CA ARG A 334 35.14 -9.34 -16.66
C ARG A 334 34.29 -8.15 -16.27
N ARG A 335 34.53 -7.65 -15.08
CA ARG A 335 34.00 -6.36 -14.65
C ARG A 335 34.99 -5.26 -15.10
N MET A 336 34.49 -4.33 -15.90
CA MET A 336 35.23 -3.15 -16.34
C MET A 336 34.42 -1.94 -15.93
N ASP A 337 34.90 -1.20 -14.92
CA ASP A 337 34.17 -0.11 -14.30
C ASP A 337 32.78 -0.57 -13.82
N ASP A 338 31.72 -0.03 -14.39
CA ASP A 338 30.32 -0.32 -14.09
C ASP A 338 29.68 -1.41 -15.00
N ARG A 339 30.47 -2.02 -15.90
CA ARG A 339 29.99 -2.98 -16.93
C ARG A 339 30.50 -4.38 -16.70
N LEU A 340 29.67 -5.34 -17.06
CA LEU A 340 30.06 -6.74 -17.23
C LEU A 340 30.20 -7.03 -18.72
N LEU A 341 31.42 -7.36 -19.15
CA LEU A 341 31.74 -7.61 -20.55
C LEU A 341 32.33 -9.01 -20.71
N LEU A 342 31.99 -9.65 -21.83
CA LEU A 342 32.63 -10.89 -22.23
C LEU A 342 33.93 -10.55 -22.98
N PHE A 343 35.06 -11.06 -22.49
CA PHE A 343 36.38 -10.83 -23.05
C PHE A 343 36.91 -12.05 -23.77
N HIS A 344 37.48 -11.87 -24.93
CA HIS A 344 38.29 -12.87 -25.61
C HIS A 344 39.73 -12.81 -25.08
N LEU A 345 40.16 -13.86 -24.37
CA LEU A 345 41.42 -13.86 -23.64
C LEU A 345 42.64 -13.73 -24.55
N PRO A 346 42.75 -14.49 -25.69
CA PRO A 346 43.95 -14.42 -26.53
C PRO A 346 44.22 -13.00 -27.08
N THR A 347 43.18 -12.21 -27.34
CA THR A 347 43.35 -10.88 -27.91
C THR A 347 43.14 -9.77 -26.89
N ASN A 348 42.76 -10.10 -25.66
CA ASN A 348 42.39 -9.15 -24.60
C ASN A 348 41.35 -8.10 -25.08
N THR A 349 40.40 -8.53 -25.89
CA THR A 349 39.39 -7.66 -26.51
C THR A 349 38.00 -8.01 -25.99
N GLY A 350 37.27 -6.99 -25.52
CA GLY A 350 35.88 -7.17 -25.06
C GLY A 350 34.90 -7.26 -26.23
N VAL A 351 33.83 -8.02 -26.03
CA VAL A 351 32.68 -8.08 -26.94
C VAL A 351 31.88 -6.81 -26.77
N THR A 352 32.20 -5.79 -27.60
CA THR A 352 31.60 -4.43 -27.50
C THR A 352 30.55 -4.15 -28.60
N LYS A 353 30.48 -5.03 -29.62
CA LYS A 353 29.50 -4.87 -30.70
C LYS A 353 28.16 -5.51 -30.33
N SER A 354 27.10 -5.11 -31.04
CA SER A 354 25.78 -5.66 -30.79
C SER A 354 25.80 -7.20 -30.83
N ILE A 355 25.15 -7.81 -29.89
CA ILE A 355 25.05 -9.27 -29.75
C ILE A 355 24.59 -9.92 -31.06
N GLN A 356 23.71 -9.27 -31.81
CA GLN A 356 23.23 -9.73 -33.12
C GLN A 356 24.37 -10.14 -34.06
N VAL A 357 25.34 -9.25 -34.28
CA VAL A 357 26.41 -9.52 -35.26
C VAL A 357 27.39 -10.57 -34.75
N VAL A 358 27.68 -10.55 -33.44
CA VAL A 358 28.64 -11.48 -32.86
C VAL A 358 28.04 -12.87 -32.71
N VAL A 359 26.84 -12.97 -32.15
CA VAL A 359 26.17 -14.26 -31.88
C VAL A 359 25.79 -14.96 -33.20
N GLU A 360 25.23 -14.23 -34.15
CA GLU A 360 24.84 -14.79 -35.44
C GLU A 360 26.05 -15.44 -36.14
N LYS A 361 27.16 -14.72 -36.22
CA LYS A 361 28.37 -15.22 -36.88
C LYS A 361 29.12 -16.23 -36.08
N LEU A 362 29.28 -16.05 -34.78
CA LEU A 362 29.98 -17.01 -33.90
C LEU A 362 29.19 -18.32 -33.76
N LEU A 363 27.96 -18.28 -33.36
CA LEU A 363 27.17 -19.48 -33.03
C LEU A 363 26.65 -20.20 -34.27
N SER A 364 26.40 -19.49 -35.38
CA SER A 364 25.94 -20.10 -36.65
C SER A 364 27.06 -20.54 -37.53
N ASN A 365 28.13 -19.73 -37.67
CA ASN A 365 29.24 -19.99 -38.61
C ASN A 365 30.52 -20.52 -37.93
N GLY A 366 30.54 -20.57 -36.59
CA GLY A 366 31.75 -20.97 -35.83
C GLY A 366 32.84 -19.90 -35.80
N ALA A 367 32.71 -18.79 -36.48
CA ALA A 367 33.72 -17.73 -36.55
C ALA A 367 33.13 -16.32 -36.76
N TYR A 368 33.80 -15.33 -36.18
CA TYR A 368 33.54 -13.92 -36.38
C TYR A 368 34.84 -13.15 -36.59
N THR A 369 35.01 -12.55 -37.75
CA THR A 369 36.20 -11.79 -38.10
C THR A 369 35.88 -10.28 -38.15
N PHE A 370 36.74 -9.46 -37.53
CA PHE A 370 36.59 -8.01 -37.48
C PHE A 370 37.94 -7.32 -37.41
N THR A 371 37.98 -6.03 -37.80
CA THR A 371 39.16 -5.20 -37.69
C THR A 371 39.16 -4.51 -36.32
N HIS A 372 40.15 -4.81 -35.50
CA HIS A 372 40.42 -4.15 -34.23
C HIS A 372 41.39 -2.99 -34.46
N ARG A 373 41.02 -1.79 -34.04
CA ARG A 373 41.90 -0.63 -34.00
C ARG A 373 42.21 -0.29 -32.56
N PRO A 374 43.39 -0.70 -32.03
CA PRO A 374 43.79 -0.28 -30.69
C PRO A 374 44.02 1.24 -30.64
N GLN A 375 43.93 1.81 -29.44
CA GLN A 375 44.18 3.24 -29.22
C GLN A 375 45.57 3.69 -29.66
N PHE A 376 46.54 2.76 -29.62
CA PHE A 376 47.91 2.92 -30.09
C PHE A 376 48.28 1.66 -30.88
N GLY A 377 48.75 1.82 -32.11
CA GLY A 377 49.21 0.73 -32.98
C GLY A 377 48.38 0.55 -34.25
N GLU A 378 48.83 -0.38 -35.11
CA GLU A 378 48.21 -0.67 -36.39
C GLU A 378 46.91 -1.44 -36.24
N ALA A 379 45.99 -1.24 -37.18
CA ALA A 379 44.76 -2.00 -37.28
C ALA A 379 45.06 -3.50 -37.51
N ARG A 380 44.46 -4.38 -36.73
CA ARG A 380 44.66 -5.84 -36.85
C ARG A 380 43.34 -6.53 -37.18
N THR A 381 43.38 -7.50 -38.05
CA THR A 381 42.27 -8.41 -38.28
C THR A 381 42.28 -9.47 -37.21
N ILE A 382 41.21 -9.56 -36.45
CA ILE A 382 41.01 -10.55 -35.39
C ILE A 382 39.90 -11.49 -35.82
N THR A 383 40.12 -12.78 -35.65
CA THR A 383 39.09 -13.80 -35.84
C THR A 383 38.86 -14.50 -34.48
N TRP A 384 37.60 -14.42 -34.02
CA TRP A 384 37.14 -15.24 -32.90
C TRP A 384 36.55 -16.53 -33.43
N THR A 385 36.83 -17.63 -32.74
CA THR A 385 36.28 -18.95 -33.10
C THR A 385 35.57 -19.56 -31.92
N VAL A 386 34.47 -20.24 -32.19
CA VAL A 386 33.71 -21.03 -31.21
C VAL A 386 33.21 -22.28 -31.89
N ASP A 387 32.90 -23.32 -31.11
CA ASP A 387 32.18 -24.46 -31.64
C ASP A 387 30.78 -24.01 -32.10
N GLN A 388 30.32 -24.49 -33.24
CA GLN A 388 28.99 -24.18 -33.72
C GLN A 388 27.93 -24.62 -32.71
N ALA A 389 26.94 -23.81 -32.48
CA ALA A 389 25.78 -24.23 -31.73
C ALA A 389 25.12 -25.42 -32.45
N ASN A 390 24.69 -26.41 -31.68
CA ASN A 390 24.15 -27.63 -32.21
C ASN A 390 23.03 -27.35 -33.24
N ASN A 391 23.13 -27.91 -34.45
CA ASN A 391 22.12 -27.81 -35.52
C ASN A 391 20.84 -28.62 -35.21
N SER A 392 20.46 -28.71 -33.94
CA SER A 392 19.20 -29.34 -33.51
C SER A 392 17.98 -28.62 -34.05
N PRO A 393 16.84 -29.31 -34.18
CA PRO A 393 15.57 -28.66 -34.53
C PRO A 393 15.20 -27.51 -33.56
N GLN A 394 15.57 -27.65 -32.27
CA GLN A 394 15.31 -26.60 -31.27
C GLN A 394 16.18 -25.35 -31.52
N TRP A 395 17.44 -25.50 -31.93
CA TRP A 395 18.30 -24.38 -32.30
C TRP A 395 17.74 -23.63 -33.53
N GLN A 396 17.29 -24.38 -34.54
CA GLN A 396 16.63 -23.79 -35.70
C GLN A 396 15.33 -23.09 -35.34
N ASP A 397 14.58 -23.62 -34.38
CA ASP A 397 13.36 -22.97 -33.88
C ASP A 397 13.68 -21.69 -33.13
N PHE A 398 14.70 -21.68 -32.26
CA PHE A 398 15.21 -20.47 -31.63
C PHE A 398 15.66 -19.42 -32.66
N GLN A 399 16.39 -19.81 -33.70
CA GLN A 399 16.78 -18.86 -34.75
C GLN A 399 15.57 -18.25 -35.46
N ARG A 400 14.54 -19.06 -35.77
CA ARG A 400 13.29 -18.58 -36.36
C ARG A 400 12.54 -17.64 -35.40
N PHE A 401 12.53 -17.92 -34.12
CA PHE A 401 11.95 -17.03 -33.10
C PHE A 401 12.72 -15.71 -33.01
N TYR A 402 14.03 -15.76 -32.89
CA TYR A 402 14.85 -14.60 -32.57
C TYR A 402 15.08 -13.67 -33.78
N TYR A 403 15.37 -14.23 -34.95
CA TYR A 403 15.66 -13.50 -36.20
C TYR A 403 14.51 -13.52 -37.21
N GLY A 404 13.64 -14.50 -37.16
CA GLY A 404 12.52 -14.64 -38.11
C GLY A 404 11.37 -13.68 -37.78
N ASN A 405 10.66 -13.26 -38.82
CA ASN A 405 9.55 -12.33 -38.69
C ASN A 405 8.25 -13.02 -38.27
N ARG A 406 8.25 -13.56 -37.03
CA ARG A 406 7.11 -14.33 -36.45
C ARG A 406 6.03 -13.47 -35.80
N TRP A 407 6.39 -12.27 -35.35
CA TRP A 407 5.48 -11.41 -34.61
C TRP A 407 4.75 -10.49 -35.59
N ASN A 408 3.49 -10.81 -35.92
CA ASN A 408 2.64 -9.95 -36.70
C ASN A 408 1.97 -8.90 -35.81
N ILE A 409 2.24 -7.62 -36.12
CA ILE A 409 1.67 -6.48 -35.38
C ILE A 409 1.09 -5.55 -36.45
N ASN A 410 -0.22 -5.36 -36.43
CA ASN A 410 -0.95 -4.50 -37.36
C ASN A 410 -0.60 -4.77 -38.85
N GLY A 411 -0.52 -6.05 -39.22
CA GLY A 411 -0.20 -6.47 -40.58
C GLY A 411 1.29 -6.41 -40.95
N LYS A 412 2.16 -5.99 -40.06
CA LYS A 412 3.62 -6.01 -40.22
C LYS A 412 4.25 -7.12 -39.39
N ASN A 413 5.18 -7.83 -40.00
CA ASN A 413 5.91 -8.90 -39.34
C ASN A 413 7.22 -8.38 -38.74
N TYR A 414 7.48 -8.72 -37.49
CA TYR A 414 8.70 -8.36 -36.78
C TYR A 414 9.38 -9.61 -36.20
N SER A 415 10.71 -9.58 -36.16
CA SER A 415 11.48 -10.53 -35.36
C SER A 415 11.51 -10.06 -33.90
N PHE A 416 11.77 -10.99 -32.98
CA PHE A 416 11.97 -10.65 -31.56
C PHE A 416 13.10 -9.62 -31.40
N LEU A 417 14.21 -9.81 -32.13
CA LEU A 417 15.34 -8.88 -32.14
C LEU A 417 14.97 -7.48 -32.67
N HIS A 418 14.12 -7.40 -33.70
CA HIS A 418 13.67 -6.11 -34.21
C HIS A 418 12.86 -5.34 -33.18
N LEU A 419 11.92 -6.00 -32.51
CA LEU A 419 11.15 -5.40 -31.43
C LEU A 419 12.05 -4.92 -30.28
N ARG A 420 13.04 -5.74 -29.92
CA ARG A 420 14.04 -5.38 -28.91
C ARG A 420 14.80 -4.12 -29.30
N ASN A 421 15.28 -4.03 -30.54
CA ASN A 421 16.03 -2.88 -31.01
C ASN A 421 15.19 -1.61 -31.05
N ASN A 422 13.93 -1.70 -31.48
CA ASN A 422 13.00 -0.57 -31.45
C ASN A 422 12.77 -0.07 -30.03
N LEU A 423 12.60 -0.99 -29.09
CA LEU A 423 12.40 -0.62 -27.70
C LEU A 423 13.65 0.05 -27.08
N TYR A 424 14.84 -0.53 -27.29
CA TYR A 424 16.09 0.02 -26.74
C TYR A 424 16.53 1.35 -27.37
N HIS A 425 16.29 1.53 -28.65
CA HIS A 425 16.78 2.72 -29.36
C HIS A 425 15.74 3.83 -29.48
N SER A 426 14.45 3.52 -29.41
CA SER A 426 13.38 4.48 -29.67
C SER A 426 12.30 4.49 -28.59
N LEU A 427 12.39 3.63 -27.55
CA LEU A 427 11.39 3.44 -26.51
C LEU A 427 9.98 3.12 -27.07
N MET A 428 9.91 2.56 -28.28
CA MET A 428 8.67 2.21 -28.95
C MET A 428 8.11 0.89 -28.39
N GLY A 429 7.37 1.00 -27.30
CA GLY A 429 6.68 -0.13 -26.65
C GLY A 429 5.31 -0.45 -27.25
N ASP A 430 4.64 0.52 -27.87
CA ASP A 430 3.28 0.39 -28.40
C ASP A 430 3.03 -0.87 -29.26
N PRO A 431 3.96 -1.27 -30.18
CA PRO A 431 3.76 -2.48 -30.96
C PRO A 431 3.78 -3.76 -30.11
N ILE A 432 4.54 -3.77 -29.00
CA ILE A 432 4.62 -4.88 -28.08
C ILE A 432 3.35 -4.97 -27.25
N ASP A 433 2.93 -3.85 -26.65
CA ASP A 433 1.75 -3.76 -25.81
C ASP A 433 0.49 -4.13 -26.62
N SER A 434 0.27 -3.48 -27.76
CA SER A 434 -0.89 -3.75 -28.61
C SER A 434 -1.00 -5.22 -29.05
N ARG A 435 0.14 -5.84 -29.38
CA ARG A 435 0.15 -7.23 -29.82
C ARG A 435 -0.14 -8.21 -28.70
N LEU A 436 0.54 -8.03 -27.57
CA LEU A 436 0.41 -8.95 -26.44
C LEU A 436 -0.95 -8.80 -25.75
N ASP A 437 -1.50 -7.59 -25.66
CA ASP A 437 -2.85 -7.37 -25.16
C ASP A 437 -3.92 -7.99 -26.07
N ALA A 438 -3.84 -7.78 -27.37
CA ALA A 438 -4.78 -8.38 -28.31
C ALA A 438 -4.78 -9.92 -28.26
N VAL A 439 -3.59 -10.53 -28.10
CA VAL A 439 -3.48 -11.98 -27.92
C VAL A 439 -4.02 -12.41 -26.56
N THR A 440 -3.72 -11.67 -25.50
CA THR A 440 -4.24 -11.94 -24.15
C THR A 440 -5.76 -11.92 -24.15
N ASP A 441 -6.37 -10.90 -24.76
CA ASP A 441 -7.81 -10.76 -24.83
C ASP A 441 -8.46 -11.89 -25.66
N THR A 442 -7.79 -12.34 -26.73
CA THR A 442 -8.23 -13.48 -27.53
C THR A 442 -8.18 -14.80 -26.74
N LEU A 443 -7.05 -15.05 -26.09
CA LEU A 443 -6.81 -16.27 -25.31
C LEU A 443 -7.41 -16.22 -23.90
N ARG A 444 -7.90 -15.05 -23.45
CA ARG A 444 -8.46 -14.77 -22.12
C ARG A 444 -7.50 -15.09 -20.97
N SER A 445 -6.22 -15.26 -21.24
CA SER A 445 -5.20 -15.55 -20.22
C SER A 445 -3.80 -15.25 -20.74
N VAL A 446 -2.98 -14.62 -19.91
CA VAL A 446 -1.54 -14.44 -20.14
C VAL A 446 -0.77 -15.76 -19.95
N ASP A 447 -1.38 -16.75 -19.29
CA ASP A 447 -0.78 -18.06 -19.00
C ASP A 447 -1.13 -19.13 -20.05
N HIS A 448 -1.85 -18.76 -21.11
CA HIS A 448 -2.18 -19.71 -22.17
C HIS A 448 -0.92 -20.21 -22.87
N PRO A 449 -0.78 -21.53 -23.12
CA PRO A 449 0.42 -22.12 -23.75
C PRO A 449 0.77 -21.47 -25.11
N ASP A 450 -0.23 -21.08 -25.88
CA ASP A 450 -0.03 -20.46 -27.20
C ASP A 450 0.25 -18.93 -27.12
N HIS A 451 0.35 -18.39 -25.90
CA HIS A 451 0.68 -16.97 -25.76
C HIS A 451 2.15 -16.70 -26.12
N PRO A 452 2.47 -15.67 -26.94
CA PRO A 452 3.85 -15.39 -27.36
C PRO A 452 4.84 -15.18 -26.21
N ALA A 453 4.37 -14.73 -25.07
CA ALA A 453 5.20 -14.62 -23.88
C ALA A 453 5.68 -15.99 -23.35
N HIS A 454 4.85 -17.03 -23.45
CA HIS A 454 5.27 -18.40 -23.14
C HIS A 454 6.36 -18.90 -24.10
N GLU A 455 6.21 -18.64 -25.39
CA GLU A 455 7.24 -18.98 -26.39
C GLU A 455 8.58 -18.30 -26.03
N ALA A 456 8.55 -16.99 -25.75
CA ALA A 456 9.77 -16.23 -25.44
C ALA A 456 10.48 -16.76 -24.17
N VAL A 457 9.72 -17.03 -23.10
CA VAL A 457 10.28 -17.63 -21.87
C VAL A 457 10.78 -19.05 -22.10
N GLY A 458 10.08 -19.83 -22.93
CA GLY A 458 10.52 -21.16 -23.36
C GLY A 458 11.87 -21.11 -24.08
N GLN A 459 12.02 -20.18 -25.03
CA GLN A 459 13.27 -19.98 -25.76
C GLN A 459 14.41 -19.49 -24.84
N LEU A 460 14.13 -18.60 -23.90
CA LEU A 460 15.11 -18.20 -22.89
C LEU A 460 15.60 -19.41 -22.07
N ARG A 461 14.68 -20.23 -21.57
CA ARG A 461 15.04 -21.46 -20.82
C ARG A 461 15.85 -22.45 -21.66
N TYR A 462 15.53 -22.58 -22.93
CA TYR A 462 16.28 -23.40 -23.86
C TYR A 462 17.73 -22.91 -23.99
N ILE A 463 17.98 -21.63 -24.23
CA ILE A 463 19.34 -21.07 -24.34
C ILE A 463 20.11 -21.21 -23.01
N ILE A 464 19.47 -20.96 -21.88
CA ILE A 464 20.08 -21.19 -20.55
C ILE A 464 20.50 -22.66 -20.38
N GLN A 465 19.68 -23.61 -20.84
CA GLN A 465 20.01 -25.02 -20.80
C GLN A 465 21.17 -25.32 -21.75
N LEU A 466 21.16 -24.78 -22.96
CA LEU A 466 22.23 -24.98 -23.94
C LEU A 466 23.57 -24.40 -23.46
N ALA A 467 23.52 -23.29 -22.69
CA ALA A 467 24.68 -22.69 -22.02
C ALA A 467 25.13 -23.47 -20.75
N ASP A 468 24.45 -24.56 -20.39
CA ASP A 468 24.71 -25.39 -19.19
C ASP A 468 24.53 -24.69 -17.84
N LEU A 469 23.60 -23.73 -17.81
CA LEU A 469 23.33 -22.90 -16.62
C LEU A 469 21.98 -23.20 -15.95
N LYS A 470 21.23 -24.21 -16.48
CA LYS A 470 19.87 -24.51 -16.03
C LYS A 470 19.77 -24.74 -14.53
N THR A 471 20.65 -25.57 -13.97
CA THR A 471 20.64 -25.91 -12.54
C THR A 471 20.91 -24.68 -11.70
N ALA A 472 22.00 -23.94 -11.97
CA ALA A 472 22.39 -22.77 -11.20
C ALA A 472 21.34 -21.65 -11.26
N VAL A 473 20.76 -21.40 -12.42
CA VAL A 473 19.71 -20.38 -12.58
C VAL A 473 18.44 -20.80 -11.82
N ASN A 474 18.01 -22.07 -11.94
CA ASN A 474 16.80 -22.56 -11.26
C ASN A 474 16.94 -22.55 -9.73
N GLU A 475 18.08 -22.85 -9.18
CA GLU A 475 18.36 -22.76 -7.74
C GLU A 475 18.16 -21.31 -7.24
N ARG A 476 18.66 -20.33 -8.00
CA ARG A 476 18.49 -18.93 -7.65
C ARG A 476 17.04 -18.45 -7.83
N VAL A 477 16.34 -18.89 -8.87
CA VAL A 477 14.90 -18.63 -9.04
C VAL A 477 14.11 -19.16 -7.83
N GLN A 478 14.42 -20.39 -7.39
CA GLN A 478 13.74 -20.99 -6.24
C GLN A 478 14.08 -20.26 -4.93
N HIS A 479 15.31 -19.76 -4.79
CA HIS A 479 15.70 -18.93 -3.66
C HIS A 479 14.80 -17.71 -3.52
N TYR A 480 14.59 -16.93 -4.59
CA TYR A 480 13.71 -15.76 -4.56
C TYR A 480 12.24 -16.11 -4.31
N ARG A 481 11.76 -17.21 -4.88
CA ARG A 481 10.40 -17.71 -4.61
C ARG A 481 10.20 -18.04 -3.14
N ASN A 482 11.16 -18.72 -2.55
CA ASN A 482 11.11 -19.10 -1.13
C ASN A 482 11.15 -17.86 -0.22
N GLN A 483 11.99 -16.88 -0.53
CA GLN A 483 12.04 -15.63 0.21
C GLN A 483 10.72 -14.86 0.13
N ALA A 484 10.15 -14.74 -1.07
CA ALA A 484 8.87 -14.06 -1.25
C ALA A 484 7.72 -14.76 -0.50
N ALA A 485 7.68 -16.10 -0.56
CA ALA A 485 6.71 -16.91 0.18
C ALA A 485 6.89 -16.82 1.70
N ASP A 486 8.13 -16.69 2.19
CA ASP A 486 8.41 -16.51 3.62
C ASP A 486 7.88 -15.18 4.13
N VAL A 487 8.12 -14.09 3.39
CA VAL A 487 7.57 -12.76 3.70
C VAL A 487 6.04 -12.78 3.73
N GLN A 488 5.39 -13.42 2.75
CA GLN A 488 3.93 -13.54 2.73
C GLN A 488 3.38 -14.28 3.95
N ARG A 489 4.04 -15.36 4.38
CA ARG A 489 3.64 -16.13 5.58
C ARG A 489 3.80 -15.34 6.88
N LYS A 490 4.85 -14.54 7.00
CA LYS A 490 5.10 -13.73 8.20
C LYS A 490 4.09 -12.58 8.37
N LEU A 491 3.39 -12.23 7.32
CA LEU A 491 2.34 -11.21 7.34
C LEU A 491 0.93 -11.78 7.56
N GLN A 492 0.78 -13.10 7.60
CA GLN A 492 -0.48 -13.77 7.95
C GLN A 492 -0.65 -13.85 9.46
#